data_bc1005bed37865fdb7a8e01ace546939
#
_entry.id   bc1005bed37865fdb7a8e01ace546939
#
_cell.length_a   1.000
_cell.length_b   1.000
_cell.length_c   1.000
_cell.angle_alpha   90.00
_cell.angle_beta   90.00
_cell.angle_gamma   90.00
#
_symmetry.space_group_name_H-M   'P 1'
#
loop_
_entity.id
_entity.type
_entity.pdbx_description
1 polymer ?
#
loop_
_entity_poly.entity_id
_entity_poly.type
_entity_poly.pdbx_seq_one_letter_code
_entity_poly.pdbx_strand_id
1 'polypeptide(L)'
;DIDNEFSDLWDTAMRGIDIYALAPYVDSCHFITVPVTPDGYPDSYVVSCQHSMMRVMNQGKPFIGGIYWGRYIYNDLYALLSPSEIIGSMTACGIDGYTCYGMNGLDDGGVMNRMDTHFLDSLRMANEWFSQVICLRKGEKKKEIAILFPSEMAHLEPYEVGNNKIRRLDLLGWYKLCCDLGYQVDVISNHEIEKGTLAEYKVLIVPSNDCY
;
A
#
# COMPACT_ATOMS: atom_id res chain seq x y z
N ASP A 1 7.00 11.04 12.87
CA ASP A 1 7.83 9.88 12.64
C ASP A 1 7.24 9.07 11.55
N ILE A 2 8.01 8.98 10.55
CA ILE A 2 7.61 8.43 9.28
C ILE A 2 8.11 7.02 9.18
N ASP A 3 8.02 6.33 10.22
CA ASP A 3 8.54 5.02 10.18
C ASP A 3 7.52 4.12 9.56
N ASN A 4 7.14 4.45 8.27
CA ASN A 4 7.00 3.41 7.79
C ASN A 4 5.99 2.69 7.16
N GLU A 5 6.18 2.09 6.31
CA GLU A 5 5.95 0.73 6.06
C GLU A 5 4.56 0.33 6.40
N PHE A 6 3.66 -0.16 6.22
CA PHE A 6 2.40 -0.54 6.84
C PHE A 6 1.94 0.32 8.02
N SER A 7 2.78 1.26 8.49
CA SER A 7 2.52 1.99 9.73
C SER A 7 1.24 2.78 9.69
N ASP A 8 0.95 3.46 8.61
CA ASP A 8 -0.20 4.37 8.57
C ASP A 8 -1.54 3.65 8.73
N LEU A 9 -1.65 2.42 8.26
CA LEU A 9 -2.85 1.60 8.44
C LEU A 9 -2.87 0.83 9.75
N TRP A 10 -1.70 0.39 10.21
CA TRP A 10 -1.58 -0.34 11.47
C TRP A 10 -1.44 0.56 12.69
N ASP A 11 -1.14 1.81 12.46
CA ASP A 11 -0.86 2.81 13.49
C ASP A 11 -2.10 3.64 13.87
N THR A 12 -3.28 3.19 13.53
CA THR A 12 -4.54 3.89 13.81
C THR A 12 -4.74 4.11 15.30
N ALA A 13 -4.30 3.19 16.15
CA ALA A 13 -4.38 3.33 17.61
C ALA A 13 -3.58 4.53 18.11
N MET A 14 -2.42 4.80 17.57
CA MET A 14 -1.56 5.91 18.00
C MET A 14 -1.97 7.24 17.37
N ARG A 15 -2.43 7.21 16.12
CA ARG A 15 -2.82 8.41 15.38
C ARG A 15 -4.26 8.83 15.63
N GLY A 16 -5.07 7.95 16.19
CA GLY A 16 -6.48 8.20 16.45
C GLY A 16 -7.33 8.34 15.17
N ILE A 17 -6.89 7.74 14.08
CA ILE A 17 -7.58 7.79 12.78
C ILE A 17 -8.15 6.41 12.46
N ASP A 18 -9.45 6.33 12.31
CA ASP A 18 -10.14 5.17 11.77
C ASP A 18 -10.50 5.44 10.30
N ILE A 19 -9.72 4.87 9.39
CA ILE A 19 -9.89 5.08 7.95
C ILE A 19 -11.21 4.47 7.47
N TYR A 20 -11.65 3.35 8.02
CA TYR A 20 -12.92 2.72 7.67
C TYR A 20 -14.11 3.58 8.06
N ALA A 21 -14.05 4.20 9.25
CA ALA A 21 -15.08 5.13 9.71
C ALA A 21 -15.10 6.43 8.88
N LEU A 22 -13.96 6.87 8.38
CA LEU A 22 -13.85 8.10 7.59
C LEU A 22 -14.22 7.88 6.12
N ALA A 23 -13.96 6.72 5.56
CA ALA A 23 -14.13 6.43 4.14
C ALA A 23 -15.52 6.83 3.58
N PRO A 24 -16.66 6.66 4.29
CA PRO A 24 -17.96 7.10 3.78
C PRO A 24 -18.10 8.61 3.57
N TYR A 25 -17.32 9.41 4.28
CA TYR A 25 -17.45 10.88 4.33
C TYR A 25 -16.48 11.63 3.41
N VAL A 26 -15.62 10.92 2.70
CA VAL A 26 -14.64 11.50 1.79
C VAL A 26 -14.85 11.01 0.36
N ASP A 27 -14.42 11.79 -0.61
CA ASP A 27 -14.56 11.44 -2.03
C ASP A 27 -13.56 10.37 -2.46
N SER A 28 -12.41 10.32 -1.80
CA SER A 28 -11.36 9.33 -2.01
C SER A 28 -10.49 9.26 -0.77
N CYS A 29 -10.03 8.07 -0.44
CA CYS A 29 -8.95 7.89 0.53
C CYS A 29 -7.64 7.74 -0.22
N HIS A 30 -6.63 8.42 0.27
CA HIS A 30 -5.27 8.23 -0.22
C HIS A 30 -4.30 8.39 0.94
N PHE A 31 -3.20 7.68 0.89
CA PHE A 31 -2.12 7.83 1.86
C PHE A 31 -0.76 7.63 1.18
N ILE A 32 0.27 8.03 1.85
CA ILE A 32 1.62 7.97 1.30
C ILE A 32 2.31 6.72 1.80
N THR A 33 2.65 5.84 0.87
CA THR A 33 3.37 4.61 1.16
C THR A 33 4.88 4.84 1.07
N VAL A 34 5.60 4.29 2.03
CA VAL A 34 7.06 4.13 1.95
C VAL A 34 7.35 2.68 1.58
N PRO A 35 8.09 2.41 0.50
CA PRO A 35 8.30 1.05 -0.01
C PRO A 35 9.37 0.27 0.78
N VAL A 36 9.16 0.13 2.07
CA VAL A 36 10.10 -0.52 3.01
C VAL A 36 9.35 -1.53 3.87
N THR A 37 9.93 -2.70 4.03
CA THR A 37 9.39 -3.73 4.92
C THR A 37 9.52 -3.33 6.39
N PRO A 38 8.78 -3.98 7.32
CA PRO A 38 8.95 -3.79 8.75
C PRO A 38 10.37 -4.07 9.29
N ASP A 39 11.20 -4.73 8.50
CA ASP A 39 12.62 -4.97 8.79
C ASP A 39 13.56 -3.91 8.20
N GLY A 40 13.02 -2.93 7.47
CA GLY A 40 13.79 -1.84 6.88
C GLY A 40 14.39 -2.14 5.51
N TYR A 41 13.87 -3.14 4.80
CA TYR A 41 14.34 -3.47 3.45
C TYR A 41 13.40 -2.90 2.39
N PRO A 42 13.93 -2.31 1.29
CA PRO A 42 13.12 -1.88 0.17
C PRO A 42 12.40 -3.06 -0.49
N ASP A 43 11.09 -2.96 -0.66
CA ASP A 43 10.29 -4.00 -1.30
C ASP A 43 9.03 -3.40 -1.93
N SER A 44 8.88 -3.56 -3.24
CA SER A 44 7.72 -3.09 -4.00
C SER A 44 6.41 -3.80 -3.64
N TYR A 45 6.48 -5.00 -3.05
CA TYR A 45 5.29 -5.70 -2.55
C TYR A 45 4.64 -4.99 -1.35
N VAL A 46 5.41 -4.23 -0.58
CA VAL A 46 4.83 -3.35 0.45
C VAL A 46 3.87 -2.36 -0.18
N VAL A 47 4.29 -1.73 -1.28
CA VAL A 47 3.47 -0.76 -2.02
C VAL A 47 2.18 -1.41 -2.50
N SER A 48 2.28 -2.54 -3.19
CA SER A 48 1.09 -3.21 -3.74
C SER A 48 0.17 -3.77 -2.66
N CYS A 49 0.72 -4.30 -1.58
CA CYS A 49 -0.06 -4.80 -0.45
C CYS A 49 -0.91 -3.70 0.19
N GLN A 50 -0.29 -2.56 0.52
CA GLN A 50 -0.98 -1.42 1.11
C GLN A 50 -2.02 -0.82 0.16
N HIS A 51 -1.69 -0.68 -1.12
CA HIS A 51 -2.64 -0.17 -2.12
C HIS A 51 -3.81 -1.16 -2.34
N SER A 52 -3.57 -2.46 -2.23
CA SER A 52 -4.67 -3.44 -2.27
C SER A 52 -5.66 -3.24 -1.12
N MET A 53 -5.15 -3.02 0.10
CA MET A 53 -5.99 -2.68 1.26
C MET A 53 -6.77 -1.38 1.02
N MET A 54 -6.08 -0.31 0.66
CA MET A 54 -6.70 1.00 0.45
C MET A 54 -7.76 0.97 -0.64
N ARG A 55 -7.56 0.21 -1.70
CA ARG A 55 -8.54 0.06 -2.75
C ARG A 55 -9.85 -0.55 -2.24
N VAL A 56 -9.75 -1.58 -1.41
CA VAL A 56 -10.92 -2.22 -0.82
C VAL A 56 -11.63 -1.27 0.15
N MET A 57 -10.87 -0.58 1.01
CA MET A 57 -11.40 0.40 1.97
C MET A 57 -12.08 1.59 1.27
N ASN A 58 -11.63 1.94 0.08
CA ASN A 58 -12.17 3.07 -0.69
C ASN A 58 -13.57 2.81 -1.28
N GLN A 59 -14.07 1.60 -1.18
CA GLN A 59 -15.47 1.22 -1.49
C GLN A 59 -15.94 1.61 -2.91
N GLY A 60 -15.08 1.43 -3.89
CA GLY A 60 -15.42 1.69 -5.30
C GLY A 60 -15.37 3.16 -5.73
N LYS A 61 -14.95 4.06 -4.85
CA LYS A 61 -14.68 5.45 -5.21
C LYS A 61 -13.39 5.55 -6.04
N PRO A 62 -13.13 6.68 -6.72
CA PRO A 62 -11.84 6.90 -7.38
C PRO A 62 -10.68 6.65 -6.41
N PHE A 63 -9.70 5.88 -6.85
CA PHE A 63 -8.60 5.45 -6.02
C PHE A 63 -7.29 6.09 -6.46
N ILE A 64 -6.77 6.98 -5.62
CA ILE A 64 -5.49 7.66 -5.87
C ILE A 64 -4.42 7.01 -5.01
N GLY A 65 -3.43 6.40 -5.66
CA GLY A 65 -2.25 5.88 -4.98
C GLY A 65 -1.33 7.00 -4.49
N GLY A 66 -0.48 6.70 -3.52
CA GLY A 66 0.48 7.66 -3.01
C GLY A 66 1.82 7.00 -2.69
N ILE A 67 2.90 7.68 -3.01
CA ILE A 67 4.25 7.21 -2.77
C ILE A 67 5.15 8.33 -2.23
N TYR A 68 5.98 8.00 -1.28
CA TYR A 68 7.03 8.86 -0.76
C TYR A 68 8.35 8.61 -1.49
N TRP A 69 8.87 9.63 -2.13
CA TRP A 69 10.14 9.60 -2.82
C TRP A 69 11.27 10.26 -2.05
N GLY A 70 10.98 10.81 -0.89
CA GLY A 70 11.95 11.51 -0.08
C GLY A 70 13.06 10.59 0.43
N ARG A 71 14.12 11.22 0.83
CA ARG A 71 15.32 10.59 1.36
C ARG A 71 15.26 10.27 2.83
N TYR A 72 14.28 10.75 3.45
CA TYR A 72 14.07 10.96 4.86
C TYR A 72 14.89 10.04 5.80
N ILE A 73 14.55 8.77 5.88
CA ILE A 73 15.26 7.85 6.77
C ILE A 73 16.11 6.84 5.99
N TYR A 74 15.79 6.62 4.73
CA TYR A 74 16.20 5.44 3.99
C TYR A 74 17.25 5.72 2.93
N ASN A 75 18.06 6.71 3.10
CA ASN A 75 19.25 6.96 2.31
C ASN A 75 19.22 6.41 0.89
N ASP A 76 18.61 7.14 -0.03
CA ASP A 76 18.57 6.75 -1.44
C ASP A 76 17.70 5.51 -1.75
N LEU A 77 16.62 5.30 -1.00
CA LEU A 77 15.70 4.19 -1.23
C LEU A 77 15.26 4.06 -2.69
N TYR A 78 15.00 5.17 -3.37
CA TYR A 78 14.63 5.18 -4.77
C TYR A 78 15.77 4.72 -5.70
N ALA A 79 16.99 4.65 -5.25
CA ALA A 79 18.08 4.03 -6.00
C ALA A 79 18.01 2.50 -6.02
N LEU A 80 17.23 1.92 -5.09
CA LEU A 80 17.05 0.47 -4.96
C LEU A 80 15.77 -0.01 -5.63
N LEU A 81 14.76 0.86 -5.74
CA LEU A 81 13.49 0.56 -6.40
C LEU A 81 13.24 1.59 -7.50
N SER A 82 13.05 1.14 -8.73
CA SER A 82 12.80 2.03 -9.84
C SER A 82 11.41 2.66 -9.80
N PRO A 83 11.21 3.87 -10.34
CA PRO A 83 9.88 4.45 -10.50
C PRO A 83 8.91 3.53 -11.26
N SER A 84 9.38 2.81 -12.26
CA SER A 84 8.56 1.87 -13.04
C SER A 84 8.06 0.71 -12.19
N GLU A 85 8.89 0.19 -11.30
CA GLU A 85 8.52 -0.91 -10.40
C GLU A 85 7.45 -0.47 -9.40
N ILE A 86 7.64 0.68 -8.78
CA ILE A 86 6.70 1.21 -7.79
C ILE A 86 5.37 1.61 -8.44
N ILE A 87 5.41 2.37 -9.54
CA ILE A 87 4.20 2.79 -10.26
C ILE A 87 3.49 1.56 -10.85
N GLY A 88 4.24 0.57 -11.34
CA GLY A 88 3.71 -0.71 -11.79
C GLY A 88 2.96 -1.45 -10.70
N SER A 89 3.54 -1.52 -9.50
CA SER A 89 2.92 -2.17 -8.33
C SER A 89 1.61 -1.50 -7.93
N MET A 90 1.58 -0.16 -7.89
CA MET A 90 0.33 0.58 -7.64
C MET A 90 -0.71 0.37 -8.75
N THR A 91 -0.27 0.38 -10.01
CA THR A 91 -1.15 0.19 -11.17
C THR A 91 -1.80 -1.20 -11.16
N ALA A 92 -1.06 -2.22 -10.77
CA ALA A 92 -1.59 -3.58 -10.62
C ALA A 92 -2.70 -3.66 -9.56
N CYS A 93 -2.67 -2.79 -8.55
CA CYS A 93 -3.75 -2.68 -7.56
C CYS A 93 -4.97 -1.91 -8.05
N GLY A 94 -4.93 -1.31 -9.23
CA GLY A 94 -6.08 -0.65 -9.85
C GLY A 94 -6.27 0.79 -9.45
N ILE A 95 -5.20 1.54 -9.24
CA ILE A 95 -5.27 2.99 -8.99
C ILE A 95 -5.81 3.74 -10.22
N ASP A 96 -6.50 4.84 -10.01
CA ASP A 96 -6.98 5.75 -11.05
C ASP A 96 -6.02 6.91 -11.31
N GLY A 97 -5.11 7.14 -10.40
CA GLY A 97 -4.04 8.12 -10.45
C GLY A 97 -3.11 7.92 -9.27
N TYR A 98 -2.05 8.70 -9.20
CA TYR A 98 -1.17 8.67 -8.03
C TYR A 98 -0.56 10.03 -7.74
N THR A 99 -0.12 10.19 -6.49
CA THR A 99 0.59 11.36 -6.00
C THR A 99 2.01 10.97 -5.58
N CYS A 100 2.91 11.93 -5.71
CA CYS A 100 4.29 11.79 -5.26
C CYS A 100 4.56 12.78 -4.14
N TYR A 101 4.94 12.28 -3.00
CA TYR A 101 5.37 13.10 -1.87
C TYR A 101 6.89 13.04 -1.71
N GLY A 102 7.47 14.06 -1.11
CA GLY A 102 8.92 14.13 -0.85
C GLY A 102 9.77 14.43 -2.09
N MET A 103 9.17 14.69 -3.24
CA MET A 103 9.92 15.05 -4.43
C MET A 103 10.67 16.36 -4.29
N ASN A 104 10.10 17.29 -3.56
CA ASN A 104 10.60 18.64 -3.36
C ASN A 104 10.96 18.90 -1.90
N GLY A 105 11.28 17.85 -1.17
CA GLY A 105 11.61 17.91 0.24
C GLY A 105 12.79 18.85 0.50
N LEU A 106 12.63 19.73 1.48
CA LEU A 106 13.63 20.72 1.82
C LEU A 106 14.75 20.11 2.66
N ASP A 107 14.37 19.50 3.75
CA ASP A 107 15.32 18.99 4.75
C ASP A 107 15.66 17.51 4.54
N ASP A 108 14.75 16.76 3.93
CA ASP A 108 14.91 15.35 3.67
C ASP A 108 15.65 15.03 2.37
N GLY A 109 16.03 16.06 1.61
CA GLY A 109 16.79 15.91 0.37
C GLY A 109 15.96 15.28 -0.75
N GLY A 110 14.72 15.69 -0.91
CA GLY A 110 13.84 15.23 -1.97
C GLY A 110 14.49 15.24 -3.35
N VAL A 111 14.01 14.37 -4.22
CA VAL A 111 14.62 14.08 -5.52
C VAL A 111 14.87 15.31 -6.37
N MET A 112 13.93 16.24 -6.39
CA MET A 112 14.04 17.49 -7.17
C MET A 112 15.22 18.36 -6.70
N ASN A 113 15.48 18.40 -5.39
CA ASN A 113 16.57 19.18 -4.84
C ASN A 113 17.94 18.60 -5.16
N ARG A 114 18.01 17.35 -5.52
CA ARG A 114 19.25 16.65 -5.86
C ARG A 114 19.61 16.73 -7.32
N MET A 115 18.70 17.23 -8.15
CA MET A 115 18.90 17.31 -9.60
C MET A 115 19.24 15.93 -10.22
N ASP A 116 18.65 14.87 -9.69
CA ASP A 116 18.86 13.51 -10.18
C ASP A 116 18.11 13.30 -11.50
N THR A 117 18.76 13.60 -12.59
CA THR A 117 18.18 13.52 -13.94
C THR A 117 17.84 12.09 -14.32
N HIS A 118 18.62 11.10 -13.88
CA HIS A 118 18.35 9.70 -14.17
C HIS A 118 17.06 9.22 -13.54
N PHE A 119 16.82 9.56 -12.27
CA PHE A 119 15.57 9.27 -11.60
C PHE A 119 14.38 9.97 -12.26
N LEU A 120 14.53 11.26 -12.59
CA LEU A 120 13.48 12.04 -13.24
C LEU A 120 13.12 11.50 -14.63
N ASP A 121 14.10 11.06 -15.40
CA ASP A 121 13.87 10.41 -16.69
C ASP A 121 13.13 9.08 -16.52
N SER A 122 13.52 8.28 -15.56
CA SER A 122 12.84 7.02 -15.24
C SER A 122 11.38 7.27 -14.79
N LEU A 123 11.16 8.30 -13.99
CA LEU A 123 9.82 8.70 -13.57
C LEU A 123 8.97 9.19 -14.76
N ARG A 124 9.55 9.96 -15.67
CA ARG A 124 8.87 10.41 -16.90
C ARG A 124 8.44 9.23 -17.76
N MET A 125 9.32 8.25 -17.97
CA MET A 125 8.99 7.03 -18.73
C MET A 125 7.90 6.23 -18.06
N ALA A 126 7.93 6.09 -16.73
CA ALA A 126 6.90 5.41 -15.97
C ALA A 126 5.54 6.12 -16.07
N ASN A 127 5.53 7.46 -16.06
CA ASN A 127 4.31 8.26 -16.26
C ASN A 127 3.72 8.07 -17.67
N GLU A 128 4.55 8.06 -18.69
CA GLU A 128 4.12 7.84 -20.07
C GLU A 128 3.48 6.44 -20.21
N TRP A 129 4.13 5.43 -19.65
CA TRP A 129 3.59 4.07 -19.60
C TRP A 129 2.25 4.00 -18.83
N PHE A 130 2.19 4.57 -17.65
CA PHE A 130 0.97 4.59 -16.83
C PHE A 130 -0.20 5.23 -17.57
N SER A 131 0.02 6.35 -18.25
CA SER A 131 -1.01 7.05 -19.01
C SER A 131 -1.59 6.19 -20.15
N GLN A 132 -0.80 5.31 -20.73
CA GLN A 132 -1.26 4.37 -21.76
C GLN A 132 -2.02 3.20 -21.16
N VAL A 133 -1.50 2.61 -20.07
CA VAL A 133 -2.07 1.41 -19.45
C VAL A 133 -3.40 1.70 -18.77
N ILE A 134 -3.54 2.84 -18.10
CA ILE A 134 -4.78 3.20 -17.39
C ILE A 134 -5.97 3.28 -18.36
N CYS A 135 -5.75 3.74 -19.58
CA CYS A 135 -6.80 3.80 -20.62
C CYS A 135 -7.23 2.41 -21.11
N LEU A 136 -6.35 1.41 -20.97
CA LEU A 136 -6.62 0.03 -21.41
C LEU A 136 -7.27 -0.80 -20.31
N ARG A 137 -7.22 -0.35 -19.07
CA ARG A 137 -7.81 -1.07 -17.94
C ARG A 137 -9.33 -1.12 -18.07
N LYS A 138 -9.83 -2.28 -18.51
CA LYS A 138 -11.26 -2.56 -18.66
C LYS A 138 -11.57 -3.88 -17.99
N GLY A 139 -12.62 -3.91 -17.20
CA GLY A 139 -13.11 -5.12 -16.56
C GLY A 139 -12.91 -5.13 -15.05
N GLU A 140 -13.56 -6.09 -14.44
CA GLU A 140 -13.51 -6.30 -13.00
C GLU A 140 -12.29 -7.17 -12.64
N LYS A 141 -11.68 -6.86 -11.50
CA LYS A 141 -10.62 -7.69 -10.94
C LYS A 141 -11.23 -9.02 -10.50
N LYS A 142 -10.57 -10.13 -10.82
CA LYS A 142 -10.97 -11.43 -10.27
C LYS A 142 -10.76 -11.43 -8.76
N LYS A 143 -11.73 -11.95 -8.04
CA LYS A 143 -11.66 -12.16 -6.60
C LYS A 143 -11.27 -13.62 -6.33
N GLU A 144 -9.97 -13.89 -6.24
CA GLU A 144 -9.46 -15.25 -6.06
C GLU A 144 -9.08 -15.50 -4.60
N ILE A 145 -8.20 -14.69 -4.06
CA ILE A 145 -7.69 -14.82 -2.69
C ILE A 145 -7.94 -13.53 -1.92
N ALA A 146 -8.50 -13.66 -0.75
CA ALA A 146 -8.55 -12.61 0.27
C ALA A 146 -7.52 -12.91 1.35
N ILE A 147 -6.82 -11.90 1.82
CA ILE A 147 -5.98 -11.97 3.03
C ILE A 147 -6.61 -11.04 4.06
N LEU A 148 -6.84 -11.55 5.25
CA LEU A 148 -7.44 -10.77 6.33
C LEU A 148 -6.41 -9.80 6.93
N PHE A 149 -6.74 -8.51 6.88
CA PHE A 149 -6.11 -7.48 7.69
C PHE A 149 -6.90 -7.33 9.00
N PRO A 150 -6.27 -7.56 10.15
CA PRO A 150 -6.96 -7.54 11.43
C PRO A 150 -7.14 -6.10 11.93
N SER A 151 -8.15 -5.40 11.44
CA SER A 151 -8.39 -3.98 11.72
C SER A 151 -8.57 -3.70 13.22
N GLU A 152 -9.24 -4.59 13.96
CA GLU A 152 -9.42 -4.46 15.39
C GLU A 152 -8.09 -4.56 16.15
N MET A 153 -7.23 -5.45 15.72
CA MET A 153 -5.87 -5.57 16.29
C MET A 153 -5.04 -4.31 16.01
N ALA A 154 -5.18 -3.75 14.82
CA ALA A 154 -4.49 -2.50 14.47
C ALA A 154 -4.94 -1.31 15.33
N HIS A 155 -6.21 -1.32 15.79
CA HIS A 155 -6.72 -0.31 16.72
C HIS A 155 -6.25 -0.51 18.16
N LEU A 156 -5.99 -1.74 18.56
CA LEU A 156 -5.67 -2.08 19.95
C LEU A 156 -4.16 -2.15 20.20
N GLU A 157 -3.38 -2.50 19.21
CA GLU A 157 -1.95 -2.79 19.35
C GLU A 157 -1.11 -1.63 18.79
N PRO A 158 -0.43 -0.85 19.65
CA PRO A 158 0.46 0.19 19.19
C PRO A 158 1.58 -0.38 18.32
N TYR A 159 2.00 0.39 17.35
CA TYR A 159 3.03 0.05 16.38
C TYR A 159 4.32 -0.54 16.99
N GLU A 160 4.78 0.02 18.08
CA GLU A 160 6.09 -0.30 18.68
C GLU A 160 6.04 -1.42 19.73
N VAL A 161 4.87 -1.99 20.01
CA VAL A 161 4.70 -2.90 21.11
C VAL A 161 4.26 -4.29 20.65
N GLY A 162 4.86 -5.31 21.26
CA GLY A 162 4.40 -6.69 21.11
C GLY A 162 4.76 -7.34 19.77
N ASN A 163 3.83 -8.09 19.22
CA ASN A 163 4.02 -8.91 18.02
C ASN A 163 3.63 -8.18 16.72
N ASN A 164 3.38 -6.89 16.77
CA ASN A 164 2.93 -6.11 15.63
C ASN A 164 3.84 -6.29 14.39
N LYS A 165 5.15 -6.18 14.56
CA LYS A 165 6.11 -6.38 13.49
C LYS A 165 5.99 -7.78 12.85
N ILE A 166 5.83 -8.81 13.67
CA ILE A 166 5.69 -10.20 13.20
C ILE A 166 4.41 -10.35 12.40
N ARG A 167 3.28 -9.78 12.87
CA ARG A 167 2.00 -9.83 12.16
C ARG A 167 2.06 -9.15 10.81
N ARG A 168 2.70 -7.98 10.75
CA ARG A 168 2.89 -7.25 9.48
C ARG A 168 3.74 -8.02 8.51
N LEU A 169 4.82 -8.64 8.97
CA LEU A 169 5.69 -9.49 8.14
C LEU A 169 4.96 -10.74 7.67
N ASP A 170 4.14 -11.34 8.49
CA ASP A 170 3.35 -12.52 8.11
C ASP A 170 2.30 -12.16 7.05
N LEU A 171 1.58 -11.08 7.22
CA LEU A 171 0.63 -10.58 6.23
C LEU A 171 1.30 -10.28 4.89
N LEU A 172 2.42 -9.56 4.92
CA LEU A 172 3.20 -9.25 3.73
C LEU A 172 3.76 -10.53 3.08
N GLY A 173 4.23 -11.47 3.87
CA GLY A 173 4.76 -12.74 3.39
C GLY A 173 3.70 -13.55 2.63
N TRP A 174 2.50 -13.66 3.16
CA TRP A 174 1.38 -14.30 2.46
C TRP A 174 0.98 -13.56 1.20
N TYR A 175 0.92 -12.23 1.25
CA TYR A 175 0.62 -11.42 0.07
C TYR A 175 1.64 -11.67 -1.04
N LYS A 176 2.92 -11.59 -0.72
CA LYS A 176 4.02 -11.82 -1.66
C LYS A 176 3.98 -13.22 -2.24
N LEU A 177 3.84 -14.24 -1.40
CA LEU A 177 3.76 -15.63 -1.85
C LEU A 177 2.63 -15.84 -2.86
N CYS A 178 1.45 -15.32 -2.58
CA CYS A 178 0.31 -15.47 -3.47
C CYS A 178 0.51 -14.73 -4.80
N CYS A 179 1.10 -13.53 -4.77
CA CYS A 179 1.45 -12.78 -5.97
C CYS A 179 2.50 -13.50 -6.81
N ASP A 180 3.54 -14.06 -6.19
CA ASP A 180 4.59 -14.82 -6.88
C ASP A 180 4.05 -16.09 -7.54
N LEU A 181 3.01 -16.68 -6.98
CA LEU A 181 2.28 -17.80 -7.57
C LEU A 181 1.30 -17.40 -8.68
N GLY A 182 1.16 -16.10 -8.97
CA GLY A 182 0.32 -15.58 -10.04
C GLY A 182 -1.14 -15.41 -9.68
N TYR A 183 -1.51 -15.47 -8.40
CA TYR A 183 -2.88 -15.23 -7.97
C TYR A 183 -3.18 -13.74 -7.83
N GLN A 184 -4.45 -13.41 -8.04
CA GLN A 184 -4.96 -12.09 -7.69
C GLN A 184 -5.36 -12.05 -6.22
N VAL A 185 -4.81 -11.09 -5.50
CA VAL A 185 -4.95 -10.97 -4.06
C VAL A 185 -5.57 -9.63 -3.69
N ASP A 186 -6.52 -9.67 -2.78
CA ASP A 186 -7.04 -8.50 -2.10
C ASP A 186 -6.77 -8.64 -0.60
N VAL A 187 -6.41 -7.55 0.04
CA VAL A 187 -6.32 -7.47 1.49
C VAL A 187 -7.62 -6.84 1.98
N ILE A 188 -8.40 -7.59 2.74
CA ILE A 188 -9.71 -7.19 3.26
C ILE A 188 -9.68 -7.13 4.77
N SER A 189 -10.62 -6.42 5.37
CA SER A 189 -10.79 -6.34 6.83
C SER A 189 -12.05 -7.06 7.29
N ASN A 190 -12.25 -7.08 8.61
CA ASN A 190 -13.47 -7.57 9.20
C ASN A 190 -14.71 -6.81 8.71
N HIS A 191 -14.59 -5.52 8.42
CA HIS A 191 -15.69 -4.72 7.86
C HIS A 191 -16.21 -5.24 6.51
N GLU A 192 -15.33 -5.71 5.63
CA GLU A 192 -15.71 -6.32 4.35
C GLU A 192 -16.34 -7.69 4.58
N ILE A 193 -15.85 -8.45 5.56
CA ILE A 193 -16.43 -9.75 5.93
C ILE A 193 -17.86 -9.56 6.45
N GLU A 194 -18.09 -8.61 7.33
CA GLU A 194 -19.42 -8.29 7.86
C GLU A 194 -20.41 -7.86 6.77
N LYS A 195 -19.92 -7.19 5.74
CA LYS A 195 -20.73 -6.82 4.57
C LYS A 195 -21.01 -7.99 3.62
N GLY A 196 -20.45 -9.17 3.90
CA GLY A 196 -20.64 -10.37 3.07
C GLY A 196 -19.73 -10.46 1.85
N THR A 197 -18.76 -9.56 1.70
CA THR A 197 -17.83 -9.52 0.55
C THR A 197 -17.00 -10.80 0.44
N LEU A 198 -16.78 -11.51 1.55
CA LEU A 198 -16.02 -12.77 1.56
C LEU A 198 -16.62 -13.83 0.61
N ALA A 199 -17.92 -13.84 0.38
CA ALA A 199 -18.58 -14.79 -0.51
C ALA A 199 -18.10 -14.69 -1.97
N GLU A 200 -17.45 -13.59 -2.35
CA GLU A 200 -16.93 -13.37 -3.70
C GLU A 200 -15.55 -13.99 -3.92
N TYR A 201 -14.85 -14.39 -2.85
CA TYR A 201 -13.52 -14.99 -2.90
C TYR A 201 -13.56 -16.51 -2.81
N LYS A 202 -12.54 -17.15 -3.37
CA LYS A 202 -12.39 -18.62 -3.30
C LYS A 202 -11.67 -19.08 -2.04
N VAL A 203 -10.74 -18.25 -1.55
CA VAL A 203 -9.87 -18.57 -0.40
C VAL A 203 -9.75 -17.33 0.48
N LEU A 204 -9.83 -17.54 1.78
CA LEU A 204 -9.44 -16.58 2.81
C LEU A 204 -8.18 -17.09 3.49
N ILE A 205 -7.15 -16.26 3.52
CA ILE A 205 -5.95 -16.46 4.33
C ILE A 205 -6.08 -15.57 5.56
N VAL A 206 -5.90 -16.18 6.72
CA VAL A 206 -5.90 -15.48 8.01
C VAL A 206 -4.47 -15.55 8.55
N PRO A 207 -3.66 -14.50 8.36
CA PRO A 207 -2.31 -14.44 8.93
C PRO A 207 -2.34 -14.44 10.45
N SER A 208 -1.17 -14.42 11.08
CA SER A 208 -1.03 -14.38 12.55
C SER A 208 -1.98 -13.37 13.19
N ASN A 209 -3.07 -13.87 13.71
CA ASN A 209 -4.18 -13.08 14.20
C ASN A 209 -4.72 -13.72 15.48
N ASP A 210 -4.67 -12.99 16.58
CA ASP A 210 -5.08 -13.50 17.89
C ASP A 210 -6.52 -13.06 18.28
N CYS A 211 -7.13 -12.18 17.47
CA CYS A 211 -8.50 -11.70 17.66
C CYS A 211 -9.31 -11.83 16.38
N TYR A 212 -10.47 -12.42 16.50
CA TYR A 212 -11.42 -12.63 15.39
C TYR A 212 -12.76 -11.97 15.72
#